data_6d4c58bdf846638a7c282d9494d06236
#
_entry.id   6d4c58bdf846638a7c282d9494d06236
#
_cell.length_a   1.000
_cell.length_b   1.000
_cell.length_c   1.000
_cell.angle_alpha   90.00
_cell.angle_beta   90.00
_cell.angle_gamma   90.00
#
_symmetry.space_group_name_H-M   'P 1'
#
loop_
_entity.id
_entity.type
_entity.pdbx_description
1 polymer ?
#
loop_
_entity_poly.entity_id
_entity_poly.type
_entity_poly.pdbx_seq_one_letter_code
_entity_poly.pdbx_strand_id
1 'polypeptide(L)'
;MSIVIPTRDQPKLLRQCIEGVRARTSYPRFDFVIVDNDSRGAETKMLLDELRCADGVTVIEEKSEFNFSRLVNTGADVARGELLALINDDVMPENPEWLGEMVSQLLQPGVGAVGARLWYPDGRLQHGGVIVGLGGVAGHAHYRWPHGHPGYFNRAILQQNFSAVTAACMLVSKSVFKALGRFDEENLGVSFNDIDFCLQMVEKGLRIVWTPQANLVHHESASRGRQFSEEQKLEFRREAEWMQERWSDKLAHDPYYNPNLSLSEEGGFTLAWPPRLPPLGVSLNSVTGDVLSELF
;
A
#
# COMPACT_ATOMS: atom_id res chain seq x y z
N MET A 1 9.36 -12.92 10.95
CA MET A 1 8.51 -11.89 10.33
C MET A 1 7.22 -11.81 11.11
N SER A 2 6.66 -10.62 11.30
CA SER A 2 5.33 -10.46 11.91
C SER A 2 4.34 -9.91 10.89
N ILE A 3 3.18 -10.57 10.79
CA ILE A 3 2.06 -10.14 9.95
C ILE A 3 1.11 -9.36 10.85
N VAL A 4 0.95 -8.06 10.58
CA VAL A 4 0.13 -7.14 11.36
C VAL A 4 -1.23 -6.98 10.68
N ILE A 5 -2.30 -7.28 11.40
CA ILE A 5 -3.67 -7.28 10.88
C ILE A 5 -4.57 -6.45 11.82
N PRO A 6 -4.91 -5.20 11.45
CA PRO A 6 -5.99 -4.46 12.09
C PRO A 6 -7.33 -5.12 11.79
N THR A 7 -8.24 -5.15 12.78
CA THR A 7 -9.58 -5.72 12.59
C THR A 7 -10.63 -5.03 13.47
N ARG A 8 -11.88 -5.04 13.04
CA ARG A 8 -13.02 -4.62 13.85
C ARG A 8 -14.32 -5.30 13.38
N ASP A 9 -14.91 -6.11 14.25
CA ASP A 9 -16.24 -6.75 14.06
C ASP A 9 -16.42 -7.48 12.71
N GLN A 10 -15.32 -8.11 12.18
CA GLN A 10 -15.32 -8.87 10.94
C GLN A 10 -14.83 -10.33 11.15
N PRO A 11 -15.50 -11.13 12.01
CA PRO A 11 -14.97 -12.43 12.42
C PRO A 11 -14.78 -13.41 11.25
N LYS A 12 -15.67 -13.36 10.25
CA LYS A 12 -15.58 -14.26 9.09
C LYS A 12 -14.38 -13.92 8.20
N LEU A 13 -14.18 -12.63 7.91
CA LEU A 13 -13.06 -12.17 7.08
C LEU A 13 -11.74 -12.41 7.77
N LEU A 14 -11.62 -12.04 9.05
CA LEU A 14 -10.42 -12.27 9.84
C LEU A 14 -10.05 -13.76 9.90
N ARG A 15 -11.04 -14.66 10.14
CA ARG A 15 -10.80 -16.11 10.14
C ARG A 15 -10.31 -16.57 8.79
N GLN A 16 -10.97 -16.19 7.71
CA GLN A 16 -10.58 -16.55 6.35
C GLN A 16 -9.18 -16.05 5.99
N CYS A 17 -8.85 -14.81 6.38
CA CYS A 17 -7.52 -14.23 6.19
C CYS A 17 -6.45 -15.07 6.89
N ILE A 18 -6.59 -15.33 8.21
CA ILE A 18 -5.62 -16.07 9.00
C ILE A 18 -5.45 -17.51 8.49
N GLU A 19 -6.56 -18.21 8.26
CA GLU A 19 -6.55 -19.58 7.74
C GLU A 19 -5.97 -19.62 6.32
N GLY A 20 -6.34 -18.67 5.46
CA GLY A 20 -5.82 -18.55 4.11
C GLY A 20 -4.31 -18.31 4.09
N VAL A 21 -3.82 -17.38 4.92
CA VAL A 21 -2.39 -17.12 5.07
C VAL A 21 -1.65 -18.36 5.59
N ARG A 22 -2.16 -19.02 6.63
CA ARG A 22 -1.53 -20.24 7.16
C ARG A 22 -1.47 -21.37 6.14
N ALA A 23 -2.55 -21.59 5.41
CA ALA A 23 -2.67 -22.71 4.47
C ALA A 23 -1.94 -22.48 3.14
N ARG A 24 -1.80 -21.22 2.73
CA ARG A 24 -1.31 -20.83 1.39
C ARG A 24 -0.03 -19.99 1.44
N THR A 25 0.82 -20.18 2.45
CA THR A 25 2.10 -19.46 2.53
C THR A 25 3.22 -20.47 2.73
N SER A 26 4.11 -20.55 1.75
CA SER A 26 5.29 -21.44 1.81
C SER A 26 6.44 -20.84 2.62
N TYR A 27 6.37 -19.54 3.00
CA TYR A 27 7.40 -18.89 3.80
C TYR A 27 7.46 -19.50 5.22
N PRO A 28 8.63 -19.94 5.72
CA PRO A 28 8.70 -20.91 6.81
C PRO A 28 8.44 -20.34 8.21
N ARG A 29 8.64 -19.03 8.42
CA ARG A 29 8.58 -18.45 9.78
C ARG A 29 7.92 -17.07 9.79
N PHE A 30 6.68 -17.06 10.26
CA PHE A 30 5.94 -15.81 10.55
C PHE A 30 5.04 -16.02 11.76
N ASP A 31 4.69 -14.94 12.41
CA ASP A 31 3.70 -14.82 13.47
C ASP A 31 2.66 -13.77 13.10
N PHE A 32 1.50 -13.81 13.76
CA PHE A 32 0.44 -12.83 13.58
C PHE A 32 0.39 -11.87 14.76
N VAL A 33 0.17 -10.60 14.46
CA VAL A 33 -0.18 -9.56 15.41
C VAL A 33 -1.54 -9.01 14.99
N ILE A 34 -2.59 -9.42 15.69
CA ILE A 34 -3.96 -8.96 15.46
C ILE A 34 -4.21 -7.76 16.35
N VAL A 35 -4.63 -6.63 15.75
CA VAL A 35 -4.96 -5.41 16.49
C VAL A 35 -6.47 -5.19 16.39
N ASP A 36 -7.17 -5.51 17.47
CA ASP A 36 -8.61 -5.37 17.59
C ASP A 36 -9.01 -3.94 18.00
N ASN A 37 -9.75 -3.26 17.15
CA ASN A 37 -10.25 -1.92 17.43
C ASN A 37 -11.62 -1.96 18.12
N ASP A 38 -11.63 -2.35 19.41
CA ASP A 38 -12.81 -2.38 20.29
C ASP A 38 -14.00 -3.12 19.66
N SER A 39 -13.78 -4.33 19.15
CA SER A 39 -14.87 -5.18 18.62
C SER A 39 -15.90 -5.49 19.69
N ARG A 40 -17.19 -5.36 19.33
CA ARG A 40 -18.31 -5.54 20.26
C ARG A 40 -19.13 -6.80 20.00
N GLY A 41 -19.05 -7.33 18.78
CA GLY A 41 -19.75 -8.53 18.36
C GLY A 41 -19.32 -9.78 19.15
N ALA A 42 -20.27 -10.56 19.64
CA ALA A 42 -19.98 -11.79 20.40
C ALA A 42 -19.17 -12.79 19.59
N GLU A 43 -19.48 -12.96 18.31
CA GLU A 43 -18.75 -13.85 17.40
C GLU A 43 -17.28 -13.42 17.23
N THR A 44 -17.04 -12.11 17.12
CA THR A 44 -15.68 -11.57 17.03
C THR A 44 -14.90 -11.80 18.31
N LYS A 45 -15.52 -11.56 19.47
CA LYS A 45 -14.88 -11.81 20.78
C LYS A 45 -14.51 -13.28 20.96
N MET A 46 -15.41 -14.19 20.60
CA MET A 46 -15.11 -15.63 20.63
C MET A 46 -13.93 -16.00 19.74
N LEU A 47 -13.87 -15.46 18.51
CA LEU A 47 -12.75 -15.68 17.63
C LEU A 47 -11.44 -15.12 18.19
N LEU A 48 -11.45 -13.91 18.74
CA LEU A 48 -10.26 -13.29 19.34
C LEU A 48 -9.76 -14.08 20.55
N ASP A 49 -10.65 -14.65 21.37
CA ASP A 49 -10.30 -15.51 22.50
C ASP A 49 -9.69 -16.84 22.01
N GLU A 50 -10.21 -17.45 20.94
CA GLU A 50 -9.61 -18.60 20.27
C GLU A 50 -8.21 -18.28 19.76
N LEU A 51 -8.04 -17.12 19.10
CA LEU A 51 -6.76 -16.68 18.54
C LEU A 51 -5.70 -16.38 19.61
N ARG A 52 -6.10 -15.87 20.78
CA ARG A 52 -5.17 -15.66 21.93
C ARG A 52 -4.54 -16.96 22.43
N CYS A 53 -5.25 -18.08 22.24
CA CYS A 53 -4.74 -19.41 22.63
C CYS A 53 -3.94 -20.10 21.52
N ALA A 54 -3.91 -19.54 20.31
CA ALA A 54 -3.26 -20.14 19.15
C ALA A 54 -1.76 -19.83 19.11
N ASP A 55 -0.95 -20.82 18.77
CA ASP A 55 0.49 -20.63 18.61
C ASP A 55 0.82 -19.62 17.50
N GLY A 56 1.79 -18.76 17.80
CA GLY A 56 2.25 -17.75 16.85
C GLY A 56 1.26 -16.60 16.60
N VAL A 57 0.28 -16.38 17.49
CA VAL A 57 -0.65 -15.27 17.42
C VAL A 57 -0.55 -14.39 18.66
N THR A 58 -0.47 -13.09 18.46
CA THR A 58 -0.59 -12.07 19.49
C THR A 58 -1.82 -11.23 19.19
N VAL A 59 -2.75 -11.10 20.13
CA VAL A 59 -3.94 -10.26 20.01
C VAL A 59 -3.83 -9.08 20.96
N ILE A 60 -4.03 -7.87 20.43
CA ILE A 60 -3.98 -6.60 21.19
C ILE A 60 -5.32 -5.91 21.01
N GLU A 61 -5.81 -5.28 22.07
CA GLU A 61 -6.98 -4.42 22.04
C GLU A 61 -6.55 -2.95 21.96
N GLU A 62 -7.07 -2.21 20.98
CA GLU A 62 -6.93 -0.77 20.84
C GLU A 62 -8.32 -0.11 20.94
N LYS A 63 -8.59 0.59 22.04
CA LYS A 63 -9.93 1.09 22.39
C LYS A 63 -10.22 2.52 21.93
N SER A 64 -9.32 3.11 21.14
CA SER A 64 -9.53 4.44 20.58
C SER A 64 -10.56 4.45 19.45
N GLU A 65 -10.97 5.64 19.05
CA GLU A 65 -11.68 5.83 17.79
C GLU A 65 -10.88 5.23 16.63
N PHE A 66 -11.61 4.79 15.59
CA PHE A 66 -10.99 4.14 14.45
C PHE A 66 -9.94 5.05 13.81
N ASN A 67 -8.72 4.53 13.75
CA ASN A 67 -7.58 5.17 13.13
C ASN A 67 -6.63 4.06 12.62
N PHE A 68 -6.65 3.81 11.32
CA PHE A 68 -5.90 2.72 10.70
C PHE A 68 -4.39 2.87 10.97
N SER A 69 -3.87 4.09 10.87
CA SER A 69 -2.47 4.38 11.13
C SER A 69 -2.05 3.99 12.55
N ARG A 70 -2.86 4.33 13.55
CA ARG A 70 -2.63 3.96 14.96
C ARG A 70 -2.66 2.46 15.16
N LEU A 71 -3.64 1.77 14.55
CA LEU A 71 -3.75 0.32 14.66
C LEU A 71 -2.49 -0.38 14.10
N VAL A 72 -2.03 0.04 12.92
CA VAL A 72 -0.80 -0.47 12.33
C VAL A 72 0.42 -0.16 13.21
N ASN A 73 0.53 1.08 13.71
CA ASN A 73 1.62 1.50 14.59
C ASN A 73 1.66 0.66 15.87
N THR A 74 0.51 0.47 16.53
CA THR A 74 0.36 -0.37 17.73
C THR A 74 0.80 -1.81 17.45
N GLY A 75 0.37 -2.38 16.33
CA GLY A 75 0.78 -3.73 15.92
C GLY A 75 2.28 -3.84 15.65
N ALA A 76 2.85 -2.85 14.96
CA ALA A 76 4.28 -2.81 14.65
C ALA A 76 5.17 -2.68 15.91
N ASP A 77 4.69 -2.02 16.98
CA ASP A 77 5.44 -1.89 18.23
C ASP A 77 5.65 -3.23 18.92
N VAL A 78 4.63 -4.06 19.00
CA VAL A 78 4.68 -5.37 19.66
C VAL A 78 5.19 -6.49 18.77
N ALA A 79 5.19 -6.31 17.45
CA ALA A 79 5.73 -7.26 16.49
C ALA A 79 7.16 -7.68 16.85
N ARG A 80 7.47 -8.97 16.80
CA ARG A 80 8.79 -9.52 17.13
C ARG A 80 9.69 -9.68 15.91
N GLY A 81 9.08 -9.75 14.72
CA GLY A 81 9.80 -9.92 13.46
C GLY A 81 10.60 -8.69 13.05
N GLU A 82 11.74 -8.90 12.41
CA GLU A 82 12.52 -7.84 11.78
C GLU A 82 11.84 -7.28 10.53
N LEU A 83 10.95 -8.05 9.92
CA LEU A 83 10.12 -7.66 8.80
C LEU A 83 8.66 -7.59 9.24
N LEU A 84 7.96 -6.58 8.76
CA LEU A 84 6.53 -6.35 8.98
C LEU A 84 5.79 -6.54 7.66
N ALA A 85 4.86 -7.50 7.62
CA ALA A 85 3.87 -7.60 6.56
C ALA A 85 2.57 -6.96 7.08
N LEU A 86 2.23 -5.80 6.56
CA LEU A 86 0.98 -5.11 6.85
C LEU A 86 -0.07 -5.68 5.90
N ILE A 87 -1.15 -6.24 6.42
CA ILE A 87 -2.26 -6.76 5.60
C ILE A 87 -3.61 -6.44 6.24
N ASN A 88 -4.62 -6.21 5.40
CA ASN A 88 -5.99 -6.06 5.87
C ASN A 88 -6.60 -7.42 6.27
N ASP A 89 -7.61 -7.42 7.13
CA ASP A 89 -8.30 -8.62 7.61
C ASP A 89 -9.18 -9.32 6.56
N ASP A 90 -9.31 -8.73 5.37
CA ASP A 90 -10.08 -9.21 4.23
C ASP A 90 -9.21 -9.56 3.00
N VAL A 91 -7.91 -9.79 3.23
CA VAL A 91 -6.95 -10.17 2.18
C VAL A 91 -6.66 -11.68 2.24
N MET A 92 -6.64 -12.34 1.08
CA MET A 92 -6.37 -13.79 0.96
C MET A 92 -5.32 -14.08 -0.11
N PRO A 93 -4.24 -14.84 0.20
CA PRO A 93 -3.26 -15.26 -0.80
C PRO A 93 -3.84 -16.20 -1.86
N GLU A 94 -3.43 -16.00 -3.12
CA GLU A 94 -3.75 -16.90 -4.24
C GLU A 94 -2.62 -17.89 -4.55
N ASN A 95 -1.35 -17.45 -4.41
CA ASN A 95 -0.19 -18.33 -4.66
C ASN A 95 0.67 -18.49 -3.40
N PRO A 96 1.23 -19.68 -3.14
CA PRO A 96 1.93 -19.95 -1.87
C PRO A 96 3.27 -19.22 -1.72
N GLU A 97 3.89 -18.79 -2.81
CA GLU A 97 5.18 -18.10 -2.81
C GLU A 97 5.09 -16.60 -2.55
N TRP A 98 3.88 -16.03 -2.46
CA TRP A 98 3.65 -14.59 -2.40
C TRP A 98 4.54 -13.85 -1.39
N LEU A 99 4.66 -14.40 -0.17
CA LEU A 99 5.42 -13.77 0.90
C LEU A 99 6.93 -13.91 0.70
N GLY A 100 7.38 -15.08 0.23
CA GLY A 100 8.77 -15.33 -0.14
C GLY A 100 9.23 -14.41 -1.26
N GLU A 101 8.38 -14.20 -2.26
CA GLU A 101 8.63 -13.25 -3.35
C GLU A 101 8.79 -11.82 -2.84
N MET A 102 7.86 -11.33 -2.01
CA MET A 102 7.96 -10.00 -1.43
C MET A 102 9.24 -9.84 -0.59
N VAL A 103 9.62 -10.86 0.18
CA VAL A 103 10.87 -10.85 0.97
C VAL A 103 12.09 -10.77 0.07
N SER A 104 12.13 -11.56 -1.01
CA SER A 104 13.24 -11.55 -1.96
C SER A 104 13.49 -10.16 -2.55
N GLN A 105 12.42 -9.41 -2.81
CA GLN A 105 12.49 -8.04 -3.30
C GLN A 105 12.92 -7.05 -2.21
N LEU A 106 12.38 -7.17 -1.01
CA LEU A 106 12.71 -6.28 0.10
C LEU A 106 14.19 -6.36 0.50
N LEU A 107 14.80 -7.54 0.36
CA LEU A 107 16.22 -7.76 0.67
C LEU A 107 17.17 -7.22 -0.40
N GLN A 108 16.66 -6.74 -1.54
CA GLN A 108 17.50 -6.08 -2.53
C GLN A 108 18.02 -4.72 -2.01
N PRO A 109 19.25 -4.33 -2.35
CA PRO A 109 19.81 -3.06 -1.90
C PRO A 109 18.94 -1.86 -2.28
N GLY A 110 18.67 -0.99 -1.29
CA GLY A 110 17.93 0.25 -1.49
C GLY A 110 16.42 0.08 -1.65
N VAL A 111 15.85 -1.11 -1.39
CA VAL A 111 14.39 -1.30 -1.34
C VAL A 111 13.88 -0.98 0.06
N GLY A 112 12.91 -0.06 0.14
CA GLY A 112 12.27 0.38 1.37
C GLY A 112 10.98 -0.38 1.68
N ALA A 113 10.15 -0.59 0.67
CA ALA A 113 8.91 -1.37 0.79
C ALA A 113 8.59 -2.15 -0.48
N VAL A 114 7.78 -3.21 -0.31
CA VAL A 114 7.27 -4.04 -1.40
C VAL A 114 5.77 -4.18 -1.29
N GLY A 115 5.05 -3.90 -2.39
CA GLY A 115 3.61 -4.13 -2.52
C GLY A 115 3.30 -5.35 -3.37
N ALA A 116 2.25 -6.07 -3.00
CA ALA A 116 1.72 -7.20 -3.76
C ALA A 116 0.74 -6.75 -4.84
N ARG A 117 0.41 -7.63 -5.77
CA ARG A 117 -0.71 -7.47 -6.69
C ARG A 117 -2.00 -7.89 -6.00
N LEU A 118 -2.99 -6.99 -5.97
CA LEU A 118 -4.29 -7.28 -5.39
C LEU A 118 -5.36 -7.36 -6.47
N TRP A 119 -6.22 -8.34 -6.32
CA TRP A 119 -7.37 -8.60 -7.17
C TRP A 119 -8.67 -8.37 -6.41
N TYR A 120 -9.66 -7.85 -7.08
CA TYR A 120 -11.04 -7.95 -6.60
C TYR A 120 -11.55 -9.40 -6.70
N PRO A 121 -12.54 -9.80 -5.90
CA PRO A 121 -13.15 -11.14 -6.00
C PRO A 121 -13.74 -11.45 -7.39
N ASP A 122 -14.07 -10.43 -8.17
CA ASP A 122 -14.55 -10.57 -9.55
C ASP A 122 -13.43 -10.74 -10.60
N GLY A 123 -12.17 -10.82 -10.16
CA GLY A 123 -11.00 -11.01 -11.00
C GLY A 123 -10.46 -9.74 -11.66
N ARG A 124 -11.01 -8.55 -11.38
CA ARG A 124 -10.44 -7.30 -11.85
C ARG A 124 -9.27 -6.87 -10.98
N LEU A 125 -8.28 -6.21 -11.60
CA LEU A 125 -7.11 -5.69 -10.89
C LEU A 125 -7.54 -4.56 -9.95
N GLN A 126 -7.21 -4.69 -8.67
CA GLN A 126 -7.44 -3.67 -7.67
C GLN A 126 -6.20 -2.80 -7.48
N HIS A 127 -5.05 -3.45 -7.24
CA HIS A 127 -3.78 -2.78 -6.99
C HIS A 127 -2.67 -3.33 -7.89
N GLY A 128 -2.19 -2.48 -8.79
CA GLY A 128 -1.04 -2.72 -9.67
C GLY A 128 0.10 -1.72 -9.46
N GLY A 129 0.28 -1.25 -8.20
CA GLY A 129 1.10 -0.10 -7.82
C GLY A 129 0.26 1.18 -7.72
N VAL A 130 0.86 2.25 -7.21
CA VAL A 130 0.21 3.56 -7.04
C VAL A 130 0.90 4.61 -7.89
N ILE A 131 0.09 5.38 -8.64
CA ILE A 131 0.50 6.60 -9.33
C ILE A 131 0.15 7.77 -8.43
N VAL A 132 1.13 8.53 -7.97
CA VAL A 132 0.87 9.74 -7.17
C VAL A 132 0.42 10.88 -8.06
N GLY A 133 -0.47 11.74 -7.53
CA GLY A 133 -1.14 12.81 -8.26
C GLY A 133 -2.38 12.37 -9.05
N LEU A 134 -2.57 11.07 -9.32
CA LEU A 134 -3.77 10.56 -10.01
C LEU A 134 -5.02 10.84 -9.17
N GLY A 135 -6.02 11.47 -9.76
CA GLY A 135 -7.25 11.86 -9.06
C GLY A 135 -7.06 12.94 -7.99
N GLY A 136 -5.93 13.67 -8.03
CA GLY A 136 -5.61 14.77 -7.13
C GLY A 136 -4.61 14.45 -6.02
N VAL A 137 -4.54 13.19 -5.56
CA VAL A 137 -3.55 12.73 -4.56
C VAL A 137 -2.86 11.46 -5.01
N ALA A 138 -3.59 10.37 -5.18
CA ALA A 138 -3.04 9.09 -5.61
C ALA A 138 -4.13 8.14 -6.10
N GLY A 139 -3.79 7.28 -7.06
CA GLY A 139 -4.69 6.26 -7.56
C GLY A 139 -3.97 4.97 -7.95
N HIS A 140 -4.70 3.88 -7.95
CA HIS A 140 -4.15 2.58 -8.33
C HIS A 140 -3.90 2.50 -9.84
N ALA A 141 -2.71 2.07 -10.22
CA ALA A 141 -2.36 1.81 -11.61
C ALA A 141 -3.18 0.63 -12.16
N HIS A 142 -3.68 0.77 -13.39
CA HIS A 142 -4.49 -0.25 -14.10
C HIS A 142 -5.76 -0.69 -13.33
N TYR A 143 -6.32 0.22 -12.55
CA TYR A 143 -7.50 -0.03 -11.72
C TYR A 143 -8.65 -0.61 -12.52
N ARG A 144 -9.25 -1.71 -12.04
CA ARG A 144 -10.34 -2.46 -12.67
C ARG A 144 -10.06 -3.09 -14.03
N TRP A 145 -8.80 -3.14 -14.47
CA TRP A 145 -8.46 -3.87 -15.68
C TRP A 145 -8.69 -5.37 -15.49
N PRO A 146 -9.14 -6.08 -16.55
CA PRO A 146 -9.49 -7.49 -16.43
C PRO A 146 -8.27 -8.37 -16.17
N HIS A 147 -8.51 -9.52 -15.53
CA HIS A 147 -7.47 -10.51 -15.26
C HIS A 147 -6.77 -10.92 -16.57
N GLY A 148 -5.44 -11.07 -16.49
CA GLY A 148 -4.61 -11.44 -17.66
C GLY A 148 -4.31 -10.29 -18.62
N HIS A 149 -4.88 -9.10 -18.42
CA HIS A 149 -4.52 -7.94 -19.24
C HIS A 149 -3.10 -7.47 -18.89
N PRO A 150 -2.20 -7.31 -19.88
CA PRO A 150 -0.79 -6.99 -19.63
C PRO A 150 -0.56 -5.56 -19.11
N GLY A 151 -1.58 -4.69 -19.21
CA GLY A 151 -1.46 -3.30 -18.84
C GLY A 151 -0.80 -2.43 -19.91
N TYR A 152 -0.61 -1.16 -19.60
CA TYR A 152 0.10 -0.20 -20.42
C TYR A 152 1.56 -0.64 -20.60
N PHE A 153 1.97 -0.97 -21.82
CA PHE A 153 3.30 -1.50 -22.14
C PHE A 153 3.76 -2.65 -21.23
N ASN A 154 2.88 -3.61 -20.96
CA ASN A 154 3.10 -4.76 -20.07
C ASN A 154 3.34 -4.43 -18.59
N ARG A 155 3.07 -3.20 -18.15
CA ARG A 155 3.36 -2.77 -16.78
C ARG A 155 2.52 -3.48 -15.71
N ALA A 156 1.39 -4.10 -16.07
CA ALA A 156 0.60 -4.88 -15.12
C ALA A 156 1.13 -6.31 -14.87
N ILE A 157 2.15 -6.75 -15.61
CA ILE A 157 2.75 -8.09 -15.49
C ILE A 157 4.25 -8.07 -15.23
N LEU A 158 4.87 -6.91 -15.20
CA LEU A 158 6.31 -6.74 -14.95
C LEU A 158 6.52 -6.12 -13.58
N GLN A 159 7.48 -6.69 -12.83
CA GLN A 159 7.97 -6.08 -11.60
C GLN A 159 8.59 -4.71 -11.90
N GLN A 160 8.28 -3.73 -11.07
CA GLN A 160 8.76 -2.36 -11.29
C GLN A 160 8.76 -1.53 -10.02
N ASN A 161 9.42 -0.37 -10.09
CA ASN A 161 9.30 0.65 -9.06
C ASN A 161 8.06 1.51 -9.27
N PHE A 162 7.46 1.92 -8.17
CA PHE A 162 6.41 2.93 -8.10
C PHE A 162 6.75 3.96 -7.02
N SER A 163 6.05 5.09 -7.01
CA SER A 163 6.18 6.07 -5.92
C SER A 163 5.54 5.59 -4.63
N ALA A 164 4.52 4.73 -4.72
CA ALA A 164 3.89 4.12 -3.54
C ALA A 164 3.21 2.78 -3.86
N VAL A 165 2.89 2.05 -2.80
CA VAL A 165 2.07 0.83 -2.78
C VAL A 165 1.13 0.87 -1.59
N THR A 166 0.02 0.13 -1.64
CA THR A 166 -0.97 0.13 -0.57
C THR A 166 -0.61 -0.73 0.63
N ALA A 167 -0.94 -0.27 1.83
CA ALA A 167 -0.82 -1.03 3.07
C ALA A 167 -1.84 -2.18 3.20
N ALA A 168 -2.79 -2.31 2.27
CA ALA A 168 -3.65 -3.49 2.22
C ALA A 168 -2.84 -4.79 2.05
N CYS A 169 -1.64 -4.73 1.40
CA CYS A 169 -0.60 -5.76 1.47
C CYS A 169 0.77 -5.13 1.17
N MET A 170 1.48 -4.74 2.22
CA MET A 170 2.80 -4.10 2.14
C MET A 170 3.80 -4.84 3.02
N LEU A 171 4.99 -5.07 2.51
CA LEU A 171 6.12 -5.59 3.28
C LEU A 171 7.18 -4.49 3.47
N VAL A 172 7.65 -4.30 4.71
CA VAL A 172 8.67 -3.32 5.07
C VAL A 172 9.55 -3.87 6.19
N SER A 173 10.81 -3.42 6.31
CA SER A 173 11.61 -3.74 7.49
C SER A 173 11.13 -2.92 8.70
N LYS A 174 11.09 -3.55 9.88
CA LYS A 174 10.70 -2.87 11.13
C LYS A 174 11.62 -1.70 11.46
N SER A 175 12.89 -1.81 11.11
CA SER A 175 13.88 -0.73 11.30
C SER A 175 13.55 0.50 10.44
N VAL A 176 13.24 0.32 9.16
CA VAL A 176 12.82 1.41 8.26
C VAL A 176 11.50 2.01 8.74
N PHE A 177 10.51 1.16 9.11
CA PHE A 177 9.22 1.62 9.61
C PHE A 177 9.36 2.55 10.82
N LYS A 178 10.22 2.18 11.78
CA LYS A 178 10.48 3.01 12.96
C LYS A 178 11.33 4.25 12.68
N ALA A 179 12.35 4.12 11.83
CA ALA A 179 13.26 5.22 11.54
C ALA A 179 12.61 6.38 10.80
N LEU A 180 11.54 6.11 10.02
CA LEU A 180 10.76 7.11 9.30
C LEU A 180 9.57 7.67 10.11
N GLY A 181 9.43 7.29 11.38
CA GLY A 181 8.38 7.82 12.24
C GLY A 181 7.07 7.06 12.18
N ARG A 182 7.01 5.92 11.45
CA ARG A 182 5.79 5.11 11.32
C ARG A 182 4.72 5.79 10.43
N PHE A 183 3.47 5.37 10.51
CA PHE A 183 2.36 6.06 9.86
C PHE A 183 1.98 7.32 10.66
N ASP A 184 1.63 8.39 9.97
CA ASP A 184 1.16 9.64 10.59
C ASP A 184 -0.29 9.46 11.09
N GLU A 185 -0.44 9.13 12.36
CA GLU A 185 -1.76 8.91 12.97
C GLU A 185 -2.49 10.19 13.35
N GLU A 186 -1.82 11.34 13.33
CA GLU A 186 -2.42 12.63 13.64
C GLU A 186 -3.10 13.26 12.43
N ASN A 187 -2.46 13.19 11.27
CA ASN A 187 -2.92 13.85 10.06
C ASN A 187 -3.53 12.89 9.03
N LEU A 188 -3.11 11.62 9.02
CA LEU A 188 -3.51 10.60 8.05
C LEU A 188 -3.98 9.34 8.78
N GLY A 189 -5.07 9.48 9.53
CA GLY A 189 -5.62 8.40 10.34
C GLY A 189 -6.18 7.24 9.53
N VAL A 190 -6.74 7.50 8.37
CA VAL A 190 -7.50 6.52 7.59
C VAL A 190 -7.01 6.39 6.15
N SER A 191 -6.82 7.49 5.43
CA SER A 191 -6.47 7.49 4.01
C SER A 191 -5.05 8.01 3.81
N PHE A 192 -4.41 7.59 2.71
CA PHE A 192 -3.12 8.07 2.24
C PHE A 192 -1.91 7.88 3.19
N ASN A 193 -2.07 7.23 4.32
CA ASN A 193 -0.98 6.96 5.26
C ASN A 193 0.14 6.10 4.63
N ASP A 194 -0.21 5.13 3.83
CA ASP A 194 0.70 4.29 3.06
C ASP A 194 1.41 5.08 1.95
N ILE A 195 0.70 6.00 1.30
CA ILE A 195 1.26 6.89 0.27
C ILE A 195 2.28 7.84 0.88
N ASP A 196 1.91 8.54 1.96
CA ASP A 196 2.80 9.43 2.70
C ASP A 196 4.08 8.71 3.15
N PHE A 197 3.91 7.53 3.74
CA PHE A 197 5.02 6.71 4.21
C PHE A 197 5.94 6.26 3.07
N CYS A 198 5.39 5.88 1.92
CA CYS A 198 6.17 5.56 0.73
C CYS A 198 6.92 6.77 0.20
N LEU A 199 6.29 7.95 0.14
CA LEU A 199 6.94 9.18 -0.31
C LEU A 199 8.09 9.60 0.62
N GLN A 200 7.96 9.42 1.94
CA GLN A 200 9.07 9.62 2.88
C GLN A 200 10.25 8.67 2.60
N MET A 201 9.99 7.39 2.26
CA MET A 201 11.04 6.46 1.84
C MET A 201 11.75 6.93 0.57
N VAL A 202 10.98 7.36 -0.43
CA VAL A 202 11.54 7.89 -1.70
C VAL A 202 12.42 9.11 -1.45
N GLU A 203 12.05 10.02 -0.56
CA GLU A 203 12.91 11.16 -0.17
C GLU A 203 14.21 10.75 0.51
N LYS A 204 14.23 9.61 1.17
CA LYS A 204 15.46 9.01 1.74
C LYS A 204 16.27 8.19 0.72
N GLY A 205 15.87 8.20 -0.56
CA GLY A 205 16.55 7.48 -1.63
C GLY A 205 16.23 5.98 -1.67
N LEU A 206 15.22 5.52 -0.94
CA LEU A 206 14.74 4.14 -1.00
C LEU A 206 13.75 3.95 -2.16
N ARG A 207 13.74 2.74 -2.72
CA ARG A 207 12.82 2.35 -3.80
C ARG A 207 11.60 1.64 -3.25
N ILE A 208 10.47 1.89 -3.84
CA ILE A 208 9.24 1.14 -3.58
C ILE A 208 9.04 0.18 -4.75
N VAL A 209 8.99 -1.10 -4.48
CA VAL A 209 8.83 -2.15 -5.49
C VAL A 209 7.40 -2.69 -5.46
N TRP A 210 6.78 -2.81 -6.61
CA TRP A 210 5.57 -3.59 -6.78
C TRP A 210 5.90 -4.87 -7.55
N THR A 211 5.41 -6.04 -7.04
CA THR A 211 5.64 -7.33 -7.70
C THR A 211 4.34 -8.01 -8.10
N PRO A 212 4.20 -8.40 -9.38
CA PRO A 212 3.05 -9.16 -9.85
C PRO A 212 3.12 -10.66 -9.50
N GLN A 213 4.22 -11.15 -8.90
CA GLN A 213 4.38 -12.54 -8.47
C GLN A 213 3.73 -12.82 -7.11
N ALA A 214 3.51 -11.80 -6.30
CA ALA A 214 2.72 -11.91 -5.08
C ALA A 214 1.26 -11.56 -5.39
N ASN A 215 0.38 -12.58 -5.44
CA ASN A 215 -1.02 -12.42 -5.82
C ASN A 215 -1.93 -12.70 -4.63
N LEU A 216 -2.82 -11.75 -4.33
CA LEU A 216 -3.80 -11.88 -3.26
C LEU A 216 -5.15 -11.32 -3.74
N VAL A 217 -6.24 -11.88 -3.23
CA VAL A 217 -7.59 -11.32 -3.36
C VAL A 217 -7.86 -10.41 -2.17
N HIS A 218 -8.35 -9.22 -2.40
CA HIS A 218 -8.76 -8.26 -1.38
C HIS A 218 -10.24 -7.95 -1.51
N HIS A 219 -11.02 -8.30 -0.50
CA HIS A 219 -12.48 -8.15 -0.45
C HIS A 219 -12.92 -6.73 -0.11
N GLU A 220 -12.19 -5.72 -0.56
CA GLU A 220 -12.39 -4.30 -0.26
C GLU A 220 -13.86 -3.90 -0.08
N SER A 221 -14.11 -3.02 0.89
CA SER A 221 -15.45 -2.51 1.24
C SER A 221 -16.39 -3.51 1.91
N ALA A 222 -15.96 -4.72 2.23
CA ALA A 222 -16.76 -5.63 3.04
C ALA A 222 -17.01 -5.05 4.45
N SER A 223 -16.06 -4.27 4.97
CA SER A 223 -16.09 -3.66 6.31
C SER A 223 -16.65 -2.23 6.34
N ARG A 224 -16.49 -1.43 5.25
CA ARG A 224 -16.84 0.00 5.26
C ARG A 224 -18.19 0.35 4.60
N GLY A 225 -18.84 -0.59 3.88
CA GLY A 225 -20.04 -0.30 3.09
C GLY A 225 -19.77 0.53 1.83
N ARG A 226 -20.81 0.72 0.99
CA ARG A 226 -20.68 1.44 -0.31
C ARG A 226 -20.89 2.95 -0.22
N GLN A 227 -21.33 3.48 0.91
CA GLN A 227 -21.63 4.92 1.07
C GLN A 227 -20.86 5.47 2.26
N PHE A 228 -20.05 6.48 2.00
CA PHE A 228 -19.37 7.26 3.03
C PHE A 228 -20.36 8.17 3.75
N SER A 229 -20.30 8.23 5.07
CA SER A 229 -20.96 9.27 5.84
C SER A 229 -20.37 10.66 5.51
N GLU A 230 -21.09 11.73 5.86
CA GLU A 230 -20.56 13.09 5.66
C GLU A 230 -19.29 13.33 6.49
N GLU A 231 -19.19 12.73 7.66
CA GLU A 231 -18.00 12.77 8.51
C GLU A 231 -16.79 12.11 7.82
N GLN A 232 -16.98 10.92 7.26
CA GLN A 232 -15.92 10.20 6.51
C GLN A 232 -15.48 10.97 5.26
N LYS A 233 -16.42 11.65 4.57
CA LYS A 233 -16.08 12.51 3.43
C LYS A 233 -15.28 13.73 3.86
N LEU A 234 -15.61 14.31 5.02
CA LEU A 234 -14.89 15.45 5.58
C LEU A 234 -13.47 15.04 6.01
N GLU A 235 -13.33 13.90 6.68
CA GLU A 235 -12.05 13.32 7.05
C GLU A 235 -11.18 13.07 5.82
N PHE A 236 -11.71 12.39 4.80
CA PHE A 236 -11.00 12.14 3.54
C PHE A 236 -10.53 13.43 2.86
N ARG A 237 -11.35 14.50 2.84
CA ARG A 237 -10.95 15.80 2.28
C ARG A 237 -9.80 16.42 3.07
N ARG A 238 -9.88 16.41 4.39
CA ARG A 238 -8.81 16.93 5.26
C ARG A 238 -7.49 16.20 5.02
N GLU A 239 -7.54 14.88 4.94
CA GLU A 239 -6.37 14.05 4.66
C GLU A 239 -5.81 14.31 3.25
N ALA A 240 -6.69 14.49 2.25
CA ALA A 240 -6.30 14.85 0.89
C ALA A 240 -5.64 16.24 0.82
N GLU A 241 -6.20 17.23 1.50
CA GLU A 241 -5.63 18.59 1.60
C GLU A 241 -4.25 18.56 2.27
N TRP A 242 -4.09 17.80 3.35
CA TRP A 242 -2.79 17.57 4.00
C TRP A 242 -1.75 16.97 3.04
N MET A 243 -2.13 15.96 2.27
CA MET A 243 -1.25 15.36 1.26
C MET A 243 -0.86 16.35 0.17
N GLN A 244 -1.82 17.16 -0.31
CA GLN A 244 -1.58 18.18 -1.34
C GLN A 244 -0.65 19.29 -0.83
N GLU A 245 -0.80 19.72 0.41
CA GLU A 245 0.07 20.72 1.02
C GLU A 245 1.49 20.18 1.22
N ARG A 246 1.62 18.96 1.76
CA ARG A 246 2.90 18.35 2.08
C ARG A 246 3.69 17.92 0.84
N TRP A 247 3.01 17.36 -0.16
CA TRP A 247 3.62 16.66 -1.28
C TRP A 247 3.38 17.29 -2.67
N SER A 248 2.97 18.56 -2.74
CA SER A 248 2.54 19.23 -3.97
C SER A 248 3.41 18.94 -5.19
N ASP A 249 4.74 19.07 -5.08
CA ASP A 249 5.67 18.83 -6.18
C ASP A 249 5.73 17.36 -6.60
N LYS A 250 5.67 16.44 -5.63
CA LYS A 250 5.68 15.00 -5.88
C LYS A 250 4.39 14.55 -6.56
N LEU A 251 3.25 15.09 -6.12
CA LEU A 251 1.94 14.80 -6.70
C LEU A 251 1.84 15.33 -8.14
N ALA A 252 2.49 16.43 -8.45
CA ALA A 252 2.54 16.96 -9.81
C ALA A 252 3.47 16.15 -10.74
N HIS A 253 4.53 15.55 -10.19
CA HIS A 253 5.63 14.96 -10.97
C HIS A 253 6.05 13.58 -10.43
N ASP A 254 5.18 12.58 -10.57
CA ASP A 254 5.52 11.19 -10.25
C ASP A 254 6.66 10.70 -11.16
N PRO A 255 7.86 10.36 -10.63
CA PRO A 255 9.01 9.96 -11.45
C PRO A 255 8.80 8.60 -12.16
N TYR A 256 7.84 7.80 -11.73
CA TYR A 256 7.51 6.49 -12.32
C TYR A 256 6.33 6.54 -13.27
N TYR A 257 5.77 7.73 -13.53
CA TYR A 257 4.62 7.93 -14.42
C TYR A 257 4.94 8.91 -15.54
N ASN A 258 4.65 8.51 -16.79
CA ASN A 258 4.99 9.31 -17.96
C ASN A 258 4.27 10.68 -17.92
N PRO A 259 5.01 11.80 -18.00
CA PRO A 259 4.43 13.15 -17.90
C PRO A 259 3.48 13.51 -19.06
N ASN A 260 3.46 12.76 -20.15
CA ASN A 260 2.47 12.93 -21.22
C ASN A 260 1.14 12.24 -20.94
N LEU A 261 1.04 11.49 -19.83
CA LEU A 261 -0.20 10.82 -19.45
C LEU A 261 -0.99 11.66 -18.43
N SER A 262 -2.31 11.53 -18.49
CA SER A 262 -3.25 12.25 -17.64
C SER A 262 -3.19 11.77 -16.18
N LEU A 263 -3.34 12.71 -15.25
CA LEU A 263 -3.58 12.43 -13.83
C LEU A 263 -5.08 12.56 -13.46
N SER A 264 -5.95 12.84 -14.42
CA SER A 264 -7.37 13.09 -14.16
C SER A 264 -8.27 11.87 -14.25
N GLU A 265 -7.78 10.76 -14.82
CA GLU A 265 -8.59 9.57 -15.07
C GLU A 265 -8.27 8.43 -14.12
N GLU A 266 -9.32 7.73 -13.71
CA GLU A 266 -9.21 6.53 -12.86
C GLU A 266 -8.39 5.44 -13.58
N GLY A 267 -7.38 4.89 -12.89
CA GLY A 267 -6.48 3.88 -13.45
C GLY A 267 -5.33 4.41 -14.31
N GLY A 268 -5.37 5.66 -14.73
CA GLY A 268 -4.30 6.32 -15.50
C GLY A 268 -4.14 5.82 -16.93
N PHE A 269 -3.00 6.15 -17.55
CA PHE A 269 -2.53 5.69 -18.87
C PHE A 269 -3.25 6.24 -20.10
N THR A 270 -4.05 7.28 -19.96
CA THR A 270 -4.57 8.06 -21.08
C THR A 270 -3.69 9.27 -21.35
N LEU A 271 -3.69 9.80 -22.58
CA LEU A 271 -2.91 10.98 -22.93
C LEU A 271 -3.45 12.23 -22.20
N ALA A 272 -2.55 13.03 -21.68
CA ALA A 272 -2.87 14.35 -21.15
C ALA A 272 -3.11 15.35 -22.31
N TRP A 273 -4.21 16.08 -22.25
CA TRP A 273 -4.45 17.18 -23.18
C TRP A 273 -5.05 18.38 -22.43
N PRO A 274 -4.36 19.56 -22.41
CA PRO A 274 -3.00 19.79 -22.93
C PRO A 274 -1.96 18.94 -22.21
N PRO A 275 -0.75 18.73 -22.80
CA PRO A 275 0.33 18.02 -22.15
C PRO A 275 0.70 18.66 -20.81
N ARG A 276 1.03 17.84 -19.80
CA ARG A 276 1.42 18.31 -18.46
C ARG A 276 2.83 18.93 -18.42
N LEU A 277 3.68 18.58 -19.40
CA LEU A 277 4.97 19.23 -19.55
C LEU A 277 4.78 20.63 -20.15
N PRO A 278 5.55 21.63 -19.67
CA PRO A 278 5.62 22.90 -20.36
C PRO A 278 6.07 22.68 -21.81
N PRO A 279 5.60 23.49 -22.77
CA PRO A 279 6.07 23.40 -24.16
C PRO A 279 7.59 23.41 -24.19
N LEU A 280 8.21 22.53 -25.00
CA LEU A 280 9.63 22.49 -25.28
C LEU A 280 10.05 23.84 -25.90
N GLY A 281 10.30 24.82 -25.09
CA GLY A 281 10.64 26.19 -25.49
C GLY A 281 11.32 26.98 -24.40
N VAL A 282 11.40 26.41 -23.21
CA VAL A 282 12.10 27.01 -22.08
C VAL A 282 13.54 26.49 -22.07
N SER A 283 14.41 27.26 -22.75
CA SER A 283 15.87 27.31 -22.55
C SER A 283 16.64 25.99 -22.74
N LEU A 284 16.95 25.68 -23.99
CA LEU A 284 18.18 24.93 -24.33
C LEU A 284 19.47 25.67 -23.89
N ASN A 285 19.36 26.85 -23.31
CA ASN A 285 20.52 27.65 -22.89
C ASN A 285 21.11 27.26 -21.54
N SER A 286 20.56 26.27 -20.84
CA SER A 286 21.15 25.77 -19.59
C SER A 286 21.74 24.35 -19.66
N VAL A 287 21.68 23.69 -20.82
CA VAL A 287 22.22 22.31 -21.00
C VAL A 287 23.44 22.27 -21.94
N THR A 288 23.79 23.37 -22.59
CA THR A 288 24.91 23.40 -23.53
C THR A 288 26.26 23.86 -22.92
N GLY A 289 26.37 23.80 -21.60
CA GLY A 289 27.56 24.31 -20.91
C GLY A 289 28.68 23.29 -20.65
N ASP A 290 28.46 21.99 -20.43
CA ASP A 290 29.54 21.14 -19.92
C ASP A 290 29.55 19.66 -20.31
N VAL A 291 28.70 19.18 -21.20
CA VAL A 291 28.67 17.72 -21.49
C VAL A 291 29.35 17.34 -22.81
N LEU A 292 29.74 18.28 -23.65
CA LEU A 292 30.42 17.99 -24.92
C LEU A 292 31.97 18.10 -24.89
N SER A 293 32.55 18.47 -23.76
CA SER A 293 34.04 18.54 -23.64
C SER A 293 34.68 17.25 -23.10
N GLU A 294 33.90 16.24 -22.70
CA GLU A 294 34.43 14.95 -22.21
C GLU A 294 34.22 13.77 -23.17
N LEU A 295 33.76 13.99 -24.39
CA LEU A 295 33.52 12.93 -25.40
C LEU A 295 34.30 13.13 -26.71
N PHE A 296 35.32 13.99 -26.77
CA PHE A 296 36.28 14.02 -27.88
C PHE A 296 37.72 14.16 -27.39
#